data_86ff19ae2fa9df88d1bcaa7435c5254e
#
_entry.id   86ff19ae2fa9df88d1bcaa7435c5254e
#
_cell.length_a   1.000
_cell.length_b   1.000
_cell.length_c   1.000
_cell.angle_alpha   90.00
_cell.angle_beta   90.00
_cell.angle_gamma   90.00
#
_symmetry.space_group_name_H-M   'P 1'
#
loop_
_entity.id
_entity.type
_entity.pdbx_description
1 polymer ?
#
loop_
_entity_poly.entity_id
_entity_poly.type
_entity_poly.pdbx_seq_one_letter_code
_entity_poly.pdbx_strand_id
1 'polypeptide(L)'
;MYFFVQVKSRRAHRPETICEQSQPAKVPVQNPFACRARFRPGRCSAIAVLAFCSGSLAANWQSTVSKESPGNFPELRPLRATYRFGWSGFTAATGEIHFTKPSGDKFQLDGTGRTIGFVRALWKLDVNHQAVANAETLRPIESQQTENYRSKKLATHLTFRDNGVTCARTEGEGSSAATKTRQFSFPNLFDLHSALLYLRSQPLRDRSVYRVVVYPATNAYLATITVIGREKVSVHAGGYNAIKVDLQLNKIGKNLELQPHRKFRHATIWVSDDADRILLRIEAQIFVGTIFAELQSMRFDGAR
;
A
#
# COMPACT_ATOMS: atom_id res chain seq x y z
N MET A 1 2.66 5.11 8.00
CA MET A 1 2.74 3.91 7.14
C MET A 1 3.44 4.18 5.82
N TYR A 2 3.25 5.34 5.20
CA TYR A 2 3.96 5.78 3.98
C TYR A 2 5.48 5.85 4.13
N PHE A 3 5.98 6.17 5.32
CA PHE A 3 7.41 6.33 5.62
C PHE A 3 8.28 5.14 5.18
N PHE A 4 7.73 3.93 5.20
CA PHE A 4 8.51 2.71 5.03
C PHE A 4 8.29 1.97 3.70
N VAL A 5 7.25 2.32 2.94
CA VAL A 5 6.97 1.66 1.64
C VAL A 5 7.95 2.11 0.55
N GLN A 6 8.64 3.24 0.74
CA GLN A 6 9.52 3.87 -0.25
C GLN A 6 11.04 3.75 0.02
N VAL A 7 11.53 2.76 0.76
CA VAL A 7 12.98 2.49 0.75
C VAL A 7 13.39 2.03 -0.66
N LYS A 8 13.69 3.01 -1.50
CA LYS A 8 14.23 2.80 -2.84
C LYS A 8 15.62 2.19 -2.71
N SER A 9 15.75 0.92 -3.09
CA SER A 9 17.03 0.35 -3.46
C SER A 9 17.65 1.22 -4.57
N ARG A 10 18.76 1.91 -4.27
CA ARG A 10 19.61 2.53 -5.29
C ARG A 10 20.19 1.41 -6.15
N ARG A 11 19.59 1.10 -7.29
CA ARG A 11 20.35 0.55 -8.40
C ARG A 11 21.19 1.69 -8.95
N ALA A 12 22.51 1.56 -8.83
CA ALA A 12 23.45 2.39 -9.58
C ALA A 12 23.05 2.35 -11.06
N HIS A 13 22.73 3.49 -11.64
CA HIS A 13 22.65 3.65 -13.08
C HIS A 13 24.05 3.41 -13.63
N ARG A 14 24.26 2.24 -14.22
CA ARG A 14 25.32 2.05 -15.19
C ARG A 14 24.89 2.80 -16.46
N PRO A 15 25.66 3.71 -17.03
CA PRO A 15 25.34 4.30 -18.32
C PRO A 15 25.39 3.18 -19.37
N GLU A 16 24.28 2.94 -20.05
CA GLU A 16 24.28 2.13 -21.26
C GLU A 16 25.01 2.91 -22.35
N THR A 17 26.18 2.44 -22.67
CA THR A 17 26.94 2.86 -23.88
C THR A 17 26.16 2.37 -25.08
N ILE A 18 25.65 3.30 -25.86
CA ILE A 18 25.08 3.06 -27.18
C ILE A 18 26.25 2.62 -28.08
N CYS A 19 26.29 1.35 -28.44
CA CYS A 19 27.14 0.85 -29.50
C CYS A 19 26.23 0.54 -30.70
N GLU A 20 26.27 1.48 -31.64
CA GLU A 20 25.74 1.35 -32.99
C GLU A 20 26.76 0.55 -33.79
N GLN A 21 26.42 -0.66 -34.25
CA GLN A 21 27.17 -1.32 -35.32
C GLN A 21 26.29 -2.19 -36.21
N SER A 22 26.16 -1.70 -37.40
CA SER A 22 26.04 -2.30 -38.74
C SER A 22 26.03 -3.83 -38.85
N GLN A 23 25.03 -4.31 -39.62
CA GLN A 23 25.01 -5.64 -40.23
C GLN A 23 26.15 -5.81 -41.26
N PRO A 24 26.58 -7.05 -41.49
CA PRO A 24 26.52 -7.58 -42.86
C PRO A 24 26.09 -9.06 -43.02
N ALA A 25 25.35 -9.25 -44.09
CA ALA A 25 25.40 -10.34 -45.07
C ALA A 25 25.25 -11.83 -44.66
N LYS A 26 24.27 -12.41 -45.33
CA LYS A 26 23.93 -13.83 -45.49
C LYS A 26 25.08 -14.66 -46.11
N VAL A 27 25.26 -15.90 -45.58
CA VAL A 27 25.82 -17.03 -46.38
C VAL A 27 25.08 -18.32 -45.97
N PRO A 28 24.63 -19.17 -46.90
CA PRO A 28 23.96 -20.41 -46.64
C PRO A 28 24.95 -21.58 -46.54
N VAL A 29 24.79 -22.49 -45.59
CA VAL A 29 25.49 -23.79 -45.60
C VAL A 29 24.48 -24.93 -45.44
N GLN A 30 24.66 -25.86 -46.34
CA GLN A 30 23.92 -27.04 -46.66
C GLN A 30 23.94 -28.14 -45.53
N ASN A 31 22.85 -28.87 -45.41
CA ASN A 31 22.80 -30.23 -44.81
C ASN A 31 23.74 -31.19 -45.58
N PRO A 32 24.30 -32.24 -44.90
CA PRO A 32 23.61 -33.51 -44.94
C PRO A 32 23.86 -34.40 -43.69
N PHE A 33 22.87 -35.17 -43.26
CA PHE A 33 23.00 -36.61 -42.97
C PHE A 33 21.63 -37.19 -42.63
N ALA A 34 21.14 -37.97 -43.60
CA ALA A 34 20.01 -38.83 -43.47
C ALA A 34 20.41 -40.07 -42.65
N CYS A 35 19.73 -40.35 -41.56
CA CYS A 35 19.75 -41.67 -40.92
C CYS A 35 18.36 -42.31 -40.99
N ARG A 36 18.28 -43.32 -41.85
CA ARG A 36 17.12 -44.26 -41.99
C ARG A 36 17.01 -45.11 -40.71
N ALA A 37 15.92 -45.03 -39.97
CA ALA A 37 15.53 -46.03 -38.99
C ALA A 37 14.27 -46.77 -39.46
N ARG A 38 14.40 -48.11 -39.55
CA ARG A 38 13.38 -49.08 -39.98
C ARG A 38 12.24 -49.16 -38.94
N PHE A 39 11.02 -49.01 -39.41
CA PHE A 39 9.80 -49.33 -38.68
C PHE A 39 9.60 -50.85 -38.56
N ARG A 40 9.36 -51.32 -37.35
CA ARG A 40 8.69 -52.60 -37.06
C ARG A 40 7.30 -52.32 -36.51
N PRO A 41 6.24 -52.98 -36.98
CA PRO A 41 4.89 -52.81 -36.49
C PRO A 41 4.70 -53.66 -35.22
N GLY A 42 4.36 -53.02 -34.11
CA GLY A 42 4.00 -53.68 -32.85
C GLY A 42 2.86 -52.94 -32.18
N ARG A 43 1.73 -53.58 -32.16
CA ARG A 43 0.51 -53.48 -31.36
C ARG A 43 0.13 -52.07 -30.80
N CYS A 44 -0.93 -51.54 -31.40
CA CYS A 44 -1.70 -50.40 -30.86
C CYS A 44 -2.31 -50.74 -29.51
N SER A 45 -1.81 -50.10 -28.48
CA SER A 45 -2.57 -49.82 -27.24
C SER A 45 -3.00 -48.39 -27.26
N ALA A 46 -4.27 -48.14 -27.50
CA ALA A 46 -4.84 -46.79 -27.41
C ALA A 46 -4.87 -46.36 -25.95
N ILE A 47 -3.86 -45.58 -25.54
CA ILE A 47 -3.92 -44.84 -24.29
C ILE A 47 -4.62 -43.52 -24.62
N ALA A 48 -5.89 -43.42 -24.23
CA ALA A 48 -6.62 -42.16 -24.25
C ALA A 48 -5.98 -41.23 -23.19
N VAL A 49 -5.14 -40.32 -23.64
CA VAL A 49 -4.66 -39.20 -22.81
C VAL A 49 -5.82 -38.23 -22.67
N LEU A 50 -6.57 -38.36 -21.58
CA LEU A 50 -7.47 -37.30 -21.12
C LEU A 50 -6.61 -36.12 -20.73
N ALA A 51 -6.43 -35.21 -21.67
CA ALA A 51 -5.91 -33.88 -21.38
C ALA A 51 -6.93 -33.16 -20.47
N PHE A 52 -6.76 -33.24 -19.16
CA PHE A 52 -7.38 -32.33 -18.23
C PHE A 52 -6.85 -30.93 -18.55
N CYS A 53 -7.55 -30.16 -19.35
CA CYS A 53 -7.44 -28.75 -19.41
C CYS A 53 -7.83 -28.20 -18.02
N SER A 54 -6.86 -28.15 -17.11
CA SER A 54 -6.98 -27.38 -15.88
C SER A 54 -6.97 -25.91 -16.29
N GLY A 55 -8.10 -25.44 -16.83
CA GLY A 55 -8.39 -24.02 -16.94
C GLY A 55 -8.39 -23.48 -15.52
N SER A 56 -7.28 -22.90 -15.10
CA SER A 56 -7.25 -22.05 -13.91
C SER A 56 -8.23 -20.93 -14.18
N LEU A 57 -9.45 -21.07 -13.70
CA LEU A 57 -10.38 -19.97 -13.53
C LEU A 57 -9.65 -19.01 -12.59
N ALA A 58 -8.92 -18.05 -13.16
CA ALA A 58 -8.39 -16.94 -12.42
C ALA A 58 -9.60 -16.28 -11.75
N ALA A 59 -9.80 -16.59 -10.46
CA ALA A 59 -10.93 -16.07 -9.71
C ALA A 59 -10.89 -14.56 -9.87
N ASN A 60 -11.99 -13.98 -10.40
CA ASN A 60 -12.09 -12.54 -10.61
C ASN A 60 -12.07 -11.87 -9.23
N TRP A 61 -10.88 -11.48 -8.78
CA TRP A 61 -10.67 -10.86 -7.47
C TRP A 61 -11.52 -9.59 -7.30
N GLN A 62 -11.90 -8.94 -8.39
CA GLN A 62 -12.72 -7.72 -8.37
C GLN A 62 -14.10 -7.98 -7.76
N SER A 63 -14.65 -9.17 -7.95
CA SER A 63 -15.92 -9.57 -7.34
C SER A 63 -15.80 -9.78 -5.82
N THR A 64 -14.58 -9.94 -5.30
CA THR A 64 -14.30 -10.14 -3.87
C THR A 64 -14.10 -8.84 -3.10
N VAL A 65 -14.02 -7.68 -3.79
CA VAL A 65 -13.89 -6.37 -3.15
C VAL A 65 -15.16 -6.08 -2.34
N SER A 66 -14.99 -5.65 -1.10
CA SER A 66 -16.08 -5.31 -0.21
C SER A 66 -16.90 -4.15 -0.81
N LYS A 67 -18.19 -4.39 -0.98
CA LYS A 67 -19.15 -3.41 -1.52
C LYS A 67 -19.99 -2.77 -0.44
N GLU A 68 -19.74 -3.11 0.80
CA GLU A 68 -20.49 -2.61 1.95
C GLU A 68 -20.37 -1.08 2.03
N SER A 69 -21.48 -0.45 2.38
CA SER A 69 -21.50 0.96 2.75
C SER A 69 -20.72 1.17 4.04
N PRO A 70 -20.31 2.41 4.35
CA PRO A 70 -19.82 2.73 5.68
C PRO A 70 -20.78 2.19 6.74
N GLY A 71 -20.24 1.52 7.75
CA GLY A 71 -21.04 1.02 8.86
C GLY A 71 -21.51 2.16 9.76
N ASN A 72 -22.47 1.85 10.65
CA ASN A 72 -22.95 2.78 11.67
C ASN A 72 -21.88 2.97 12.76
N PHE A 73 -20.88 3.73 12.44
CA PHE A 73 -19.83 4.06 13.38
C PHE A 73 -20.20 5.30 14.18
N PRO A 74 -19.90 5.34 15.50
CA PRO A 74 -20.03 6.56 16.25
C PRO A 74 -19.25 7.69 15.58
N GLU A 75 -19.74 8.90 15.68
CA GLU A 75 -19.08 10.05 15.08
C GLU A 75 -17.62 10.13 15.54
N LEU A 76 -16.72 10.19 14.55
CA LEU A 76 -15.29 10.26 14.82
C LEU A 76 -14.95 11.59 15.48
N ARG A 77 -14.47 11.55 16.72
CA ARG A 77 -14.07 12.74 17.45
C ARG A 77 -12.77 13.30 16.93
N PRO A 78 -12.68 14.63 16.73
CA PRO A 78 -11.41 15.28 16.42
C PRO A 78 -10.34 14.96 17.47
N LEU A 79 -9.14 14.61 17.02
CA LEU A 79 -8.05 14.22 17.91
C LEU A 79 -6.67 14.57 17.34
N ARG A 80 -5.72 14.73 18.25
CA ARG A 80 -4.29 14.78 17.96
C ARG A 80 -3.62 13.57 18.56
N ALA A 81 -2.75 12.93 17.79
CA ALA A 81 -1.99 11.78 18.24
C ALA A 81 -0.54 11.84 17.75
N THR A 82 0.37 11.42 18.62
CA THR A 82 1.80 11.31 18.28
C THR A 82 2.17 9.83 18.19
N TYR A 83 2.93 9.48 17.17
CA TYR A 83 3.43 8.14 16.92
C TYR A 83 4.95 8.12 16.86
N ARG A 84 5.55 7.05 17.36
CA ARG A 84 6.92 6.68 17.03
C ARG A 84 6.93 5.64 15.94
N PHE A 85 7.92 5.74 15.09
CA PHE A 85 8.16 4.78 14.01
C PHE A 85 9.56 4.20 14.17
N GLY A 86 9.71 2.93 13.83
CA GLY A 86 10.99 2.29 13.97
C GLY A 86 11.16 1.06 13.12
N TRP A 87 12.33 0.47 13.27
CA TRP A 87 12.76 -0.74 12.57
C TRP A 87 13.50 -1.65 13.55
N SER A 88 13.09 -2.94 13.61
CA SER A 88 13.71 -3.96 14.46
C SER A 88 14.01 -3.50 15.90
N GLY A 89 13.04 -2.79 16.51
CA GLY A 89 13.12 -2.29 17.89
C GLY A 89 13.72 -0.87 18.04
N PHE A 90 14.41 -0.34 17.03
CA PHE A 90 14.97 1.02 17.08
C PHE A 90 13.96 2.07 16.65
N THR A 91 13.80 3.13 17.43
CA THR A 91 13.02 4.29 17.03
C THR A 91 13.81 5.13 16.03
N ALA A 92 13.24 5.31 14.83
CA ALA A 92 13.88 5.99 13.71
C ALA A 92 13.24 7.33 13.36
N ALA A 93 11.95 7.49 13.69
CA ALA A 93 11.19 8.68 13.36
C ALA A 93 10.07 8.91 14.37
N THR A 94 9.54 10.12 14.38
CA THR A 94 8.31 10.51 15.07
C THR A 94 7.38 11.19 14.08
N GLY A 95 6.07 11.15 14.34
CA GLY A 95 5.07 11.85 13.56
C GLY A 95 3.87 12.20 14.39
N GLU A 96 3.20 13.24 13.98
CA GLU A 96 1.96 13.72 14.57
C GLU A 96 0.85 13.65 13.54
N ILE A 97 -0.34 13.30 13.97
CA ILE A 97 -1.56 13.40 13.19
C ILE A 97 -2.57 14.29 13.91
N HIS A 98 -3.27 15.08 13.13
CA HIS A 98 -4.41 15.86 13.57
C HIS A 98 -5.60 15.48 12.69
N PHE A 99 -6.57 14.80 13.27
CA PHE A 99 -7.80 14.43 12.63
C PHE A 99 -8.88 15.43 13.01
N THR A 100 -9.57 16.00 12.02
CA THR A 100 -10.58 17.03 12.19
C THR A 100 -11.81 16.76 11.33
N LYS A 101 -12.90 17.46 11.66
CA LYS A 101 -14.11 17.55 10.84
C LYS A 101 -14.38 19.04 10.56
N PRO A 102 -13.67 19.63 9.56
CA PRO A 102 -13.74 21.07 9.31
C PRO A 102 -15.13 21.54 8.83
N SER A 103 -15.92 20.64 8.24
CA SER A 103 -17.31 20.86 7.85
C SER A 103 -18.13 19.59 8.08
N GLY A 104 -19.46 19.68 8.07
CA GLY A 104 -20.33 18.53 8.30
C GLY A 104 -20.13 17.40 7.30
N ASP A 105 -19.67 17.70 6.10
CA ASP A 105 -19.53 16.79 4.96
C ASP A 105 -18.09 16.28 4.73
N LYS A 106 -17.09 16.72 5.51
CA LYS A 106 -15.68 16.36 5.30
C LYS A 106 -14.94 15.97 6.56
N PHE A 107 -14.13 14.93 6.46
CA PHE A 107 -13.05 14.62 7.39
C PHE A 107 -11.71 15.03 6.78
N GLN A 108 -10.83 15.57 7.61
CA GLN A 108 -9.47 15.93 7.25
C GLN A 108 -8.47 15.30 8.21
N LEU A 109 -7.37 14.82 7.66
CA LEU A 109 -6.21 14.37 8.41
C LEU A 109 -5.00 15.17 7.96
N ASP A 110 -4.39 15.89 8.88
CA ASP A 110 -3.10 16.51 8.72
C ASP A 110 -2.05 15.69 9.46
N GLY A 111 -0.99 15.33 8.78
CA GLY A 111 0.08 14.51 9.33
C GLY A 111 1.45 15.14 9.10
N THR A 112 2.30 15.10 10.11
CA THR A 112 3.72 15.45 9.99
C THR A 112 4.57 14.27 10.42
N GLY A 113 5.77 14.18 9.88
CA GLY A 113 6.70 13.14 10.28
C GLY A 113 8.15 13.54 10.01
N ARG A 114 9.04 13.10 10.88
CA ARG A 114 10.47 13.37 10.71
C ARG A 114 11.32 12.22 11.26
N THR A 115 12.43 11.96 10.63
CA THR A 115 13.48 11.11 11.21
C THR A 115 14.10 11.80 12.40
N ILE A 116 14.57 11.03 13.39
CA ILE A 116 15.16 11.54 14.64
C ILE A 116 16.49 10.85 14.95
N GLY A 117 17.23 11.41 15.91
CA GLY A 117 18.46 10.83 16.44
C GLY A 117 19.49 10.52 15.35
N PHE A 118 20.19 9.41 15.52
CA PHE A 118 21.23 8.95 14.60
C PHE A 118 20.70 8.71 13.17
N VAL A 119 19.45 8.21 13.04
CA VAL A 119 18.83 8.00 11.72
C VAL A 119 18.71 9.31 10.96
N ARG A 120 18.37 10.42 11.64
CA ARG A 120 18.29 11.74 11.02
C ARG A 120 19.65 12.25 10.52
N ALA A 121 20.72 11.97 11.24
CA ALA A 121 22.07 12.33 10.81
C ALA A 121 22.47 11.63 9.50
N LEU A 122 22.09 10.36 9.34
CA LEU A 122 22.37 9.57 8.14
C LEU A 122 21.37 9.85 7.02
N TRP A 123 20.10 10.01 7.36
CA TRP A 123 19.00 10.13 6.41
C TRP A 123 17.95 11.11 6.92
N LYS A 124 18.19 12.40 6.64
CA LYS A 124 17.23 13.46 6.97
C LYS A 124 16.01 13.33 6.06
N LEU A 125 14.85 13.14 6.67
CA LEU A 125 13.55 13.12 6.01
C LEU A 125 12.54 13.87 6.87
N ASP A 126 11.85 14.82 6.25
CA ASP A 126 10.69 15.49 6.82
C ASP A 126 9.51 15.29 5.85
N VAL A 127 8.34 14.97 6.40
CA VAL A 127 7.12 14.69 5.63
C VAL A 127 5.96 15.51 6.17
N ASN A 128 5.20 16.13 5.25
CA ASN A 128 3.88 16.66 5.53
C ASN A 128 2.87 15.91 4.67
N HIS A 129 1.75 15.57 5.26
CA HIS A 129 0.67 14.85 4.60
C HIS A 129 -0.67 15.47 4.98
N GLN A 130 -1.54 15.64 3.99
CA GLN A 130 -2.92 16.04 4.18
C GLN A 130 -3.81 15.12 3.36
N ALA A 131 -4.92 14.67 3.95
CA ALA A 131 -5.92 13.87 3.26
C ALA A 131 -7.32 14.35 3.63
N VAL A 132 -8.19 14.42 2.64
CA VAL A 132 -9.58 14.83 2.79
C VAL A 132 -10.49 13.71 2.29
N ALA A 133 -11.48 13.34 3.12
CA ALA A 133 -12.48 12.34 2.79
C ALA A 133 -13.90 12.91 3.00
N ASN A 134 -14.85 12.42 2.22
CA ASN A 134 -16.26 12.71 2.43
C ASN A 134 -16.74 12.05 3.72
N ALA A 135 -17.48 12.77 4.56
CA ALA A 135 -17.87 12.29 5.88
C ALA A 135 -19.00 11.24 5.85
N GLU A 136 -19.83 11.25 4.84
CA GLU A 136 -20.93 10.30 4.67
C GLU A 136 -20.45 8.99 4.04
N THR A 137 -19.74 9.09 2.92
CA THR A 137 -19.31 7.92 2.15
C THR A 137 -17.96 7.38 2.56
N LEU A 138 -17.19 8.09 3.38
CA LEU A 138 -15.78 7.85 3.77
C LEU A 138 -14.84 7.69 2.57
N ARG A 139 -15.25 8.19 1.38
CA ARG A 139 -14.45 8.14 0.16
C ARG A 139 -13.43 9.28 0.14
N PRO A 140 -12.20 9.02 -0.37
CA PRO A 140 -11.21 10.06 -0.48
C PRO A 140 -11.64 11.08 -1.54
N ILE A 141 -11.36 12.34 -1.27
CA ILE A 141 -11.53 13.47 -2.21
C ILE A 141 -10.16 13.80 -2.80
N GLU A 142 -9.20 14.06 -1.92
CA GLU A 142 -7.83 14.36 -2.31
C GLU A 142 -6.83 13.98 -1.21
N SER A 143 -5.58 13.84 -1.60
CA SER A 143 -4.49 13.64 -0.67
C SER A 143 -3.23 14.30 -1.22
N GLN A 144 -2.53 15.04 -0.36
CA GLN A 144 -1.29 15.74 -0.69
C GLN A 144 -0.18 15.29 0.25
N GLN A 145 1.01 15.08 -0.29
CA GLN A 145 2.17 14.73 0.50
C GLN A 145 3.41 15.44 -0.01
N THR A 146 4.16 16.04 0.90
CA THR A 146 5.48 16.60 0.62
C THR A 146 6.53 15.86 1.42
N GLU A 147 7.59 15.41 0.76
CA GLU A 147 8.73 14.73 1.34
C GLU A 147 10.00 15.53 1.06
N ASN A 148 10.68 15.95 2.11
CA ASN A 148 11.95 16.66 2.01
C ASN A 148 13.09 15.73 2.43
N TYR A 149 13.88 15.31 1.45
CA TYR A 149 15.10 14.54 1.64
C TYR A 149 16.28 15.48 1.49
N ARG A 150 17.20 15.60 2.41
CA ARG A 150 18.45 16.39 2.29
C ARG A 150 18.44 17.46 1.18
N SER A 151 18.61 17.06 -0.07
CA SER A 151 18.70 17.91 -1.27
C SER A 151 17.56 17.72 -2.27
N LYS A 152 16.56 16.91 -1.94
CA LYS A 152 15.44 16.61 -2.85
C LYS A 152 14.12 16.88 -2.18
N LYS A 153 13.24 17.57 -2.89
CA LYS A 153 11.83 17.72 -2.53
C LYS A 153 10.98 16.92 -3.48
N LEU A 154 10.02 16.23 -2.93
CA LEU A 154 9.06 15.44 -3.66
C LEU A 154 7.67 15.80 -3.18
N ALA A 155 6.83 16.26 -4.08
CA ALA A 155 5.41 16.48 -3.83
C ALA A 155 4.58 15.44 -4.58
N THR A 156 3.57 14.89 -3.93
CA THR A 156 2.61 13.96 -4.53
C THR A 156 1.22 14.49 -4.25
N HIS A 157 0.41 14.65 -5.28
CA HIS A 157 -0.98 15.06 -5.18
C HIS A 157 -1.85 14.00 -5.83
N LEU A 158 -2.84 13.49 -5.10
CA LEU A 158 -3.82 12.52 -5.54
C LEU A 158 -5.19 13.21 -5.57
N THR A 159 -5.86 13.13 -6.70
CA THR A 159 -7.26 13.58 -6.84
C THR A 159 -8.11 12.36 -7.17
N PHE A 160 -9.07 12.07 -6.30
CA PHE A 160 -9.96 10.92 -6.46
C PHE A 160 -11.27 11.34 -7.12
N ARG A 161 -11.80 10.45 -7.95
CA ARG A 161 -13.11 10.55 -8.61
C ARG A 161 -13.79 9.19 -8.55
N ASP A 162 -15.06 9.11 -8.87
CA ASP A 162 -15.84 7.86 -8.79
C ASP A 162 -15.20 6.68 -9.52
N ASN A 163 -14.54 6.94 -10.65
CA ASN A 163 -13.98 5.93 -11.53
C ASN A 163 -12.44 5.83 -11.48
N GLY A 164 -11.79 6.46 -10.48
CA GLY A 164 -10.36 6.35 -10.41
C GLY A 164 -9.64 7.47 -9.68
N VAL A 165 -8.33 7.54 -9.89
CA VAL A 165 -7.45 8.52 -9.27
C VAL A 165 -6.46 9.09 -10.28
N THR A 166 -6.20 10.39 -10.19
CA THR A 166 -5.09 11.06 -10.87
C THR A 166 -4.00 11.36 -9.84
N CYS A 167 -2.77 10.92 -10.14
CA CYS A 167 -1.59 11.15 -9.33
C CYS A 167 -0.64 12.08 -10.06
N ALA A 168 -0.44 13.28 -9.56
CA ALA A 168 0.62 14.19 -9.98
C ALA A 168 1.79 14.12 -8.99
N ARG A 169 2.98 13.81 -9.48
CA ARG A 169 4.19 13.70 -8.68
C ARG A 169 5.27 14.62 -9.22
N THR A 170 5.67 15.58 -8.41
CA THR A 170 6.68 16.59 -8.74
C THR A 170 7.95 16.31 -7.96
N GLU A 171 9.09 16.23 -8.66
CA GLU A 171 10.43 16.11 -8.06
C GLU A 171 11.24 17.37 -8.38
N GLY A 172 11.86 17.97 -7.38
CA GLY A 172 12.63 19.20 -7.48
C GLY A 172 11.86 20.44 -7.01
N GLU A 173 12.49 21.61 -7.15
CA GLU A 173 11.95 22.92 -6.79
C GLU A 173 12.22 23.95 -7.89
N GLY A 174 11.38 24.99 -7.96
CA GLY A 174 11.54 26.10 -8.89
C GLY A 174 11.53 25.63 -10.35
N SER A 175 12.41 26.20 -11.16
CA SER A 175 12.54 25.91 -12.60
C SER A 175 13.05 24.50 -12.91
N SER A 176 13.65 23.81 -11.95
CA SER A 176 14.11 22.41 -12.10
C SER A 176 13.04 21.37 -11.73
N ALA A 177 11.85 21.79 -11.32
CA ALA A 177 10.77 20.89 -10.93
C ALA A 177 10.23 20.11 -12.13
N ALA A 178 10.17 18.77 -12.02
CA ALA A 178 9.61 17.90 -13.05
C ALA A 178 8.39 17.18 -12.52
N THR A 179 7.24 17.34 -13.18
CA THR A 179 5.98 16.69 -12.79
C THR A 179 5.68 15.52 -13.73
N LYS A 180 5.33 14.38 -13.12
CA LYS A 180 4.83 13.18 -13.81
C LYS A 180 3.42 12.89 -13.36
N THR A 181 2.48 12.83 -14.31
CA THR A 181 1.09 12.50 -14.04
C THR A 181 0.82 11.04 -14.42
N ARG A 182 0.03 10.34 -13.59
CA ARG A 182 -0.45 8.98 -13.83
C ARG A 182 -1.92 8.92 -13.48
N GLN A 183 -2.64 8.08 -14.19
CA GLN A 183 -4.03 7.76 -13.89
C GLN A 183 -4.18 6.27 -13.62
N PHE A 184 -5.11 5.94 -12.73
CA PHE A 184 -5.52 4.57 -12.49
C PHE A 184 -7.05 4.55 -12.38
N SER A 185 -7.67 3.77 -13.26
CA SER A 185 -9.13 3.65 -13.34
C SER A 185 -9.58 2.40 -12.59
N PHE A 186 -10.30 2.60 -11.52
CA PHE A 186 -10.98 1.56 -10.75
C PHE A 186 -12.05 2.22 -9.87
N PRO A 187 -13.27 1.65 -9.81
CA PRO A 187 -14.32 2.21 -8.95
C PRO A 187 -13.99 1.98 -7.47
N ASN A 188 -14.46 2.86 -6.63
CA ASN A 188 -14.39 2.69 -5.18
C ASN A 188 -12.96 2.59 -4.61
N LEU A 189 -12.04 3.39 -5.13
CA LEU A 189 -10.69 3.51 -4.59
C LEU A 189 -10.67 4.20 -3.22
N PHE A 190 -9.71 3.82 -2.41
CA PHE A 190 -9.36 4.47 -1.16
C PHE A 190 -7.92 5.00 -1.20
N ASP A 191 -7.64 6.06 -0.46
CA ASP A 191 -6.30 6.33 0.05
C ASP A 191 -6.10 5.59 1.38
N LEU A 192 -4.96 5.77 2.03
CA LEU A 192 -4.71 5.08 3.30
C LEU A 192 -5.58 5.60 4.43
N HIS A 193 -5.87 6.91 4.43
CA HIS A 193 -6.68 7.53 5.47
C HIS A 193 -8.14 7.08 5.36
N SER A 194 -8.73 7.21 4.20
CA SER A 194 -10.12 6.81 3.96
C SER A 194 -10.32 5.29 4.11
N ALA A 195 -9.32 4.46 3.75
CA ALA A 195 -9.37 3.03 4.01
C ALA A 195 -9.41 2.72 5.51
N LEU A 196 -8.64 3.46 6.33
CA LEU A 196 -8.69 3.33 7.79
C LEU A 196 -10.04 3.82 8.34
N LEU A 197 -10.58 4.93 7.85
CA LEU A 197 -11.92 5.41 8.25
C LEU A 197 -12.99 4.38 7.92
N TYR A 198 -12.95 3.83 6.71
CA TYR A 198 -13.87 2.77 6.28
C TYR A 198 -13.76 1.55 7.17
N LEU A 199 -12.55 1.05 7.44
CA LEU A 199 -12.34 -0.10 8.32
C LEU A 199 -12.87 0.17 9.73
N ARG A 200 -12.62 1.36 10.28
CA ARG A 200 -13.12 1.77 11.59
C ARG A 200 -14.64 1.81 11.65
N SER A 201 -15.32 2.07 10.54
CA SER A 201 -16.79 2.08 10.46
C SER A 201 -17.41 0.69 10.46
N GLN A 202 -16.64 -0.37 10.20
CA GLN A 202 -17.15 -1.73 10.08
C GLN A 202 -17.29 -2.42 11.46
N PRO A 203 -18.14 -3.44 11.60
CA PRO A 203 -18.35 -4.14 12.88
C PRO A 203 -17.08 -4.79 13.46
N LEU A 204 -16.09 -5.12 12.64
CA LEU A 204 -14.84 -5.80 13.00
C LEU A 204 -15.06 -7.04 13.87
N ARG A 205 -16.00 -7.90 13.45
CA ARG A 205 -16.24 -9.19 14.12
C ARG A 205 -15.06 -10.13 13.88
N ASP A 206 -14.76 -10.97 14.84
CA ASP A 206 -13.68 -11.96 14.70
C ASP A 206 -13.87 -12.81 13.46
N ARG A 207 -12.77 -13.06 12.75
CA ARG A 207 -12.69 -13.79 11.47
C ARG A 207 -13.35 -13.08 10.27
N SER A 208 -13.91 -11.88 10.43
CA SER A 208 -14.39 -11.13 9.28
C SER A 208 -13.23 -10.70 8.37
N VAL A 209 -13.50 -10.66 7.06
CA VAL A 209 -12.53 -10.31 6.02
C VAL A 209 -13.07 -9.15 5.20
N TYR A 210 -12.30 -8.09 5.10
CA TYR A 210 -12.58 -6.92 4.27
C TYR A 210 -11.54 -6.81 3.16
N ARG A 211 -11.98 -6.51 1.96
CA ARG A 211 -11.09 -6.30 0.82
C ARG A 211 -11.38 -4.95 0.18
N VAL A 212 -10.36 -4.10 0.17
CA VAL A 212 -10.47 -2.75 -0.40
C VAL A 212 -9.33 -2.47 -1.36
N VAL A 213 -9.59 -1.68 -2.39
CA VAL A 213 -8.53 -1.24 -3.29
C VAL A 213 -8.00 0.10 -2.81
N VAL A 214 -6.71 0.14 -2.49
CA VAL A 214 -6.02 1.33 -2.00
C VAL A 214 -5.00 1.84 -3.01
N TYR A 215 -4.96 3.16 -3.18
CA TYR A 215 -3.97 3.85 -4.01
C TYR A 215 -3.19 4.84 -3.16
N PRO A 216 -2.12 4.37 -2.50
CA PRO A 216 -1.41 5.19 -1.53
C PRO A 216 -0.55 6.30 -2.17
N ALA A 217 0.03 6.12 -3.35
CA ALA A 217 0.84 7.14 -4.04
C ALA A 217 0.95 6.92 -5.55
N THR A 218 1.52 5.80 -5.99
CA THR A 218 1.91 5.58 -7.39
C THR A 218 1.45 4.24 -7.95
N ASN A 219 0.95 3.37 -7.09
CA ASN A 219 0.47 2.03 -7.46
C ASN A 219 -0.79 1.72 -6.67
N ALA A 220 -1.67 0.94 -7.29
CA ALA A 220 -2.85 0.38 -6.64
C ALA A 220 -2.51 -0.96 -5.96
N TYR A 221 -3.20 -1.25 -4.86
CA TYR A 221 -3.08 -2.50 -4.12
C TYR A 221 -4.45 -3.01 -3.69
N LEU A 222 -4.66 -4.31 -3.81
CA LEU A 222 -5.74 -4.98 -3.10
C LEU A 222 -5.25 -5.23 -1.66
N ALA A 223 -5.89 -4.57 -0.70
CA ALA A 223 -5.69 -4.79 0.72
C ALA A 223 -6.72 -5.82 1.20
N THR A 224 -6.24 -6.96 1.70
CA THR A 224 -7.05 -7.96 2.38
C THR A 224 -6.80 -7.81 3.88
N ILE A 225 -7.87 -7.55 4.61
CA ILE A 225 -7.86 -7.20 6.02
C ILE A 225 -8.68 -8.25 6.75
N THR A 226 -8.03 -9.04 7.62
CA THR A 226 -8.68 -10.12 8.39
C THR A 226 -8.66 -9.78 9.87
N VAL A 227 -9.81 -9.76 10.52
CA VAL A 227 -9.91 -9.61 11.98
C VAL A 227 -9.50 -10.91 12.63
N ILE A 228 -8.41 -10.91 13.38
CA ILE A 228 -7.85 -12.12 14.02
C ILE A 228 -8.57 -12.40 15.35
N GLY A 229 -8.82 -11.35 16.13
CA GLY A 229 -9.42 -11.46 17.45
C GLY A 229 -9.14 -10.24 18.29
N ARG A 230 -9.28 -10.41 19.61
CA ARG A 230 -9.09 -9.35 20.59
C ARG A 230 -8.03 -9.73 21.61
N GLU A 231 -7.21 -8.76 21.98
CA GLU A 231 -6.16 -8.95 23.00
C GLU A 231 -5.86 -7.64 23.74
N LYS A 232 -5.19 -7.74 24.88
CA LYS A 232 -4.68 -6.56 25.58
C LYS A 232 -3.34 -6.16 24.98
N VAL A 233 -3.19 -4.88 24.67
CA VAL A 233 -1.96 -4.30 24.10
C VAL A 233 -1.51 -3.13 24.98
N SER A 234 -0.23 -3.12 25.31
CA SER A 234 0.43 -1.99 25.96
C SER A 234 1.23 -1.22 24.91
N VAL A 235 0.97 0.08 24.82
CA VAL A 235 1.73 1.05 24.05
C VAL A 235 2.21 2.17 24.98
N HIS A 236 3.04 3.08 24.52
CA HIS A 236 3.53 4.17 25.39
C HIS A 236 2.37 5.03 25.96
N ALA A 237 1.32 5.22 25.19
CA ALA A 237 0.12 5.96 25.62
C ALA A 237 -0.73 5.25 26.70
N GLY A 238 -0.43 3.97 27.03
CA GLY A 238 -1.16 3.20 28.03
C GLY A 238 -1.52 1.78 27.60
N GLY A 239 -2.35 1.12 28.42
CA GLY A 239 -2.90 -0.20 28.16
C GLY A 239 -4.30 -0.13 27.55
N TYR A 240 -4.57 -0.94 26.54
CA TYR A 240 -5.83 -0.95 25.81
C TYR A 240 -6.32 -2.38 25.57
N ASN A 241 -7.63 -2.56 25.56
CA ASN A 241 -8.23 -3.68 24.85
C ASN A 241 -8.17 -3.35 23.36
N ALA A 242 -7.72 -4.27 22.53
CA ALA A 242 -7.47 -4.02 21.13
C ALA A 242 -8.06 -5.10 20.24
N ILE A 243 -8.53 -4.69 19.07
CA ILE A 243 -8.88 -5.56 17.95
C ILE A 243 -7.60 -5.76 17.13
N LYS A 244 -7.20 -7.02 16.99
CA LYS A 244 -6.04 -7.42 16.20
C LYS A 244 -6.46 -7.77 14.77
N VAL A 245 -5.76 -7.19 13.83
CA VAL A 245 -6.08 -7.30 12.39
C VAL A 245 -4.82 -7.69 11.61
N ASP A 246 -4.93 -8.67 10.71
CA ASP A 246 -3.91 -8.99 9.72
C ASP A 246 -4.18 -8.25 8.41
N LEU A 247 -3.16 -7.66 7.84
CA LEU A 247 -3.20 -6.94 6.56
C LEU A 247 -2.25 -7.58 5.56
N GLN A 248 -2.79 -7.98 4.42
CA GLN A 248 -2.04 -8.44 3.27
C GLN A 248 -2.25 -7.49 2.09
N LEU A 249 -1.20 -7.28 1.29
CA LEU A 249 -1.22 -6.40 0.13
C LEU A 249 -0.79 -7.15 -1.13
N ASN A 250 -1.64 -7.12 -2.14
CA ASN A 250 -1.29 -7.54 -3.49
C ASN A 250 -1.26 -6.32 -4.41
N LYS A 251 -0.17 -6.14 -5.15
CA LYS A 251 -0.09 -5.05 -6.13
C LYS A 251 -1.01 -5.34 -7.30
N ILE A 252 -1.76 -4.35 -7.75
CA ILE A 252 -2.57 -4.42 -8.95
C ILE A 252 -1.73 -3.91 -10.13
N GLY A 253 -1.54 -4.74 -11.14
CA GLY A 253 -0.82 -4.41 -12.37
C GLY A 253 -1.70 -3.65 -13.37
N LYS A 254 -1.13 -3.36 -14.54
CA LYS A 254 -1.82 -2.55 -15.58
C LYS A 254 -3.07 -3.22 -16.13
N ASN A 255 -3.05 -4.55 -16.24
CA ASN A 255 -4.18 -5.35 -16.75
C ASN A 255 -5.05 -5.87 -15.60
N LEU A 256 -5.01 -5.23 -14.45
CA LEU A 256 -5.71 -5.62 -13.23
C LEU A 256 -5.31 -7.02 -12.68
N GLU A 257 -4.16 -7.56 -13.09
CA GLU A 257 -3.60 -8.77 -12.50
C GLU A 257 -3.06 -8.51 -11.09
N LEU A 258 -3.24 -9.46 -10.19
CA LEU A 258 -2.66 -9.39 -8.85
C LEU A 258 -1.23 -9.92 -8.86
N GLN A 259 -0.34 -9.14 -8.27
CA GLN A 259 1.06 -9.48 -8.09
C GLN A 259 1.43 -9.44 -6.60
N PRO A 260 2.23 -10.39 -6.09
CA PRO A 260 2.73 -10.30 -4.72
C PRO A 260 3.49 -8.99 -4.50
N HIS A 261 3.32 -8.39 -3.33
CA HIS A 261 4.09 -7.21 -2.99
C HIS A 261 5.56 -7.60 -2.70
N ARG A 262 6.51 -7.09 -3.49
CA ARG A 262 7.91 -7.55 -3.46
C ARG A 262 8.63 -7.34 -2.13
N LYS A 263 8.28 -6.30 -1.37
CA LYS A 263 8.99 -5.90 -0.15
C LYS A 263 8.17 -6.09 1.12
N PHE A 264 6.86 -6.06 1.01
CA PHE A 264 5.92 -6.20 2.11
C PHE A 264 5.38 -7.62 2.13
N ARG A 265 5.40 -8.27 3.27
CA ARG A 265 4.85 -9.61 3.44
C ARG A 265 3.44 -9.53 4.02
N HIS A 266 3.33 -9.01 5.23
CA HIS A 266 2.06 -8.76 5.90
C HIS A 266 2.28 -7.71 7.00
N ALA A 267 1.20 -7.16 7.54
CA ALA A 267 1.26 -6.35 8.75
C ALA A 267 0.19 -6.79 9.74
N THR A 268 0.52 -6.67 11.02
CA THR A 268 -0.45 -6.73 12.10
C THR A 268 -0.78 -5.32 12.54
N ILE A 269 -2.06 -5.03 12.69
CA ILE A 269 -2.58 -3.73 13.09
C ILE A 269 -3.41 -3.93 14.35
N TRP A 270 -3.24 -3.09 15.36
CA TRP A 270 -4.05 -3.04 16.55
C TRP A 270 -4.79 -1.72 16.60
N VAL A 271 -6.11 -1.80 16.70
CA VAL A 271 -6.97 -0.65 16.96
C VAL A 271 -7.68 -0.85 18.31
N SER A 272 -7.97 0.23 19.04
CA SER A 272 -8.66 0.10 20.32
C SER A 272 -10.04 -0.52 20.12
N ASP A 273 -10.43 -1.40 21.07
CA ASP A 273 -11.75 -2.07 21.06
C ASP A 273 -12.77 -1.23 21.86
N ASP A 274 -12.95 0.01 21.42
CA ASP A 274 -13.88 1.00 21.94
C ASP A 274 -14.56 1.77 20.81
N ALA A 275 -15.35 2.78 21.13
CA ALA A 275 -16.06 3.59 20.15
C ALA A 275 -15.12 4.42 19.26
N ASP A 276 -13.94 4.78 19.74
CA ASP A 276 -13.00 5.62 18.99
C ASP A 276 -12.14 4.82 18.00
N ARG A 277 -11.92 3.52 18.27
CA ARG A 277 -11.08 2.63 17.43
C ARG A 277 -9.77 3.27 16.99
N ILE A 278 -9.04 3.79 17.97
CA ILE A 278 -7.79 4.47 17.74
C ILE A 278 -6.75 3.47 17.23
N LEU A 279 -5.96 3.87 16.25
CA LEU A 279 -4.80 3.11 15.81
C LEU A 279 -3.75 3.10 16.93
N LEU A 280 -3.50 1.93 17.54
CA LEU A 280 -2.57 1.77 18.64
C LEU A 280 -1.17 1.40 18.16
N ARG A 281 -1.10 0.40 17.28
CA ARG A 281 0.16 -0.16 16.81
C ARG A 281 0.01 -0.77 15.43
N ILE A 282 1.07 -0.67 14.63
CA ILE A 282 1.25 -1.41 13.39
C ILE A 282 2.61 -2.09 13.45
N GLU A 283 2.67 -3.36 13.10
CA GLU A 283 3.91 -4.08 12.85
C GLU A 283 3.85 -4.68 11.44
N ALA A 284 4.78 -4.31 10.60
CA ALA A 284 4.83 -4.83 9.23
C ALA A 284 6.14 -5.57 8.98
N GLN A 285 6.02 -6.80 8.48
CA GLN A 285 7.15 -7.58 8.05
C GLN A 285 7.53 -7.19 6.63
N ILE A 286 8.76 -6.76 6.48
CA ILE A 286 9.36 -6.45 5.19
C ILE A 286 10.58 -7.36 4.98
N PHE A 287 11.14 -7.34 3.77
CA PHE A 287 12.27 -8.22 3.41
C PHE A 287 13.54 -8.04 4.26
N VAL A 288 13.68 -6.92 4.98
CA VAL A 288 14.85 -6.60 5.85
C VAL A 288 14.51 -6.54 7.35
N GLY A 289 13.38 -7.10 7.78
CA GLY A 289 12.98 -7.11 9.20
C GLY A 289 11.61 -6.53 9.44
N THR A 290 11.32 -6.16 10.68
CA THR A 290 10.02 -5.62 11.09
C THR A 290 10.09 -4.11 11.26
N ILE A 291 9.18 -3.40 10.62
CA ILE A 291 8.94 -1.98 10.87
C ILE A 291 7.71 -1.84 11.78
N PHE A 292 7.69 -0.80 12.59
CA PHE A 292 6.57 -0.54 13.47
C PHE A 292 6.17 0.95 13.49
N ALA A 293 4.91 1.18 13.79
CA ALA A 293 4.37 2.45 14.25
C ALA A 293 3.64 2.19 15.57
N GLU A 294 3.81 3.05 16.58
CA GLU A 294 3.20 2.88 17.89
C GLU A 294 2.76 4.22 18.47
N LEU A 295 1.55 4.24 19.04
CA LEU A 295 0.98 5.40 19.67
C LEU A 295 1.78 5.80 20.92
N GLN A 296 2.22 7.06 20.95
CA GLN A 296 2.97 7.64 22.07
C GLN A 296 2.06 8.45 23.01
N SER A 297 1.19 9.25 22.43
CA SER A 297 0.23 10.06 23.16
C SER A 297 -0.94 10.41 22.26
N MET A 298 -2.09 10.69 22.85
CA MET A 298 -3.23 11.25 22.15
C MET A 298 -4.04 12.17 23.05
N ARG A 299 -4.76 13.07 22.42
CA ARG A 299 -5.78 13.93 23.08
C ARG A 299 -6.91 14.20 22.10
N PHE A 300 -8.12 14.27 22.62
CA PHE A 300 -9.26 14.73 21.84
C PHE A 300 -9.32 16.26 21.86
N ASP A 301 -9.63 16.87 20.72
CA ASP A 301 -9.87 18.29 20.64
C ASP A 301 -11.22 18.60 21.33
N GLY A 302 -11.25 19.61 22.20
CA GLY A 302 -12.44 19.98 22.95
C GLY A 302 -12.73 19.16 24.22
N ALA A 303 -11.92 18.17 24.57
CA ALA A 303 -11.93 17.57 25.91
C ALA A 303 -11.25 18.54 26.88
N ARG A 304 -12.03 19.10 27.80
CA ARG A 304 -11.54 19.87 28.97
C ARG A 304 -11.13 18.92 30.09
#